data_08811a29dc6b949d04643e54a168a497
#
_entry.id   08811a29dc6b949d04643e54a168a497
#
_cell.length_a   1.000
_cell.length_b   1.000
_cell.length_c   1.000
_cell.angle_alpha   90.00
_cell.angle_beta   90.00
_cell.angle_gamma   90.00
#
_symmetry.space_group_name_H-M   'P 1'
#
loop_
_entity.id
_entity.type
_entity.pdbx_description
1 polymer ?
#
loop_
_entity_poly.entity_id
_entity_poly.type
_entity_poly.pdbx_seq_one_letter_code
_entity_poly.pdbx_strand_id
1 'polypeptide(L)' 'MDKQGQEMFLGFILQRVQEGKEDEAREILLENFKKQQEGTFSQEDIQAFIPKMISLLKPEKLEEVQAVVKQFSGNFGNQ' A
#
# COMPACT_ATOMS: atom_id res chain seq x y z
N MET A 1 -5.32 8.16 7.30
CA MET A 1 -5.22 6.87 8.00
C MET A 1 -4.42 7.08 9.27
N ASP A 2 -4.92 6.62 10.39
CA ASP A 2 -4.21 6.83 11.65
C ASP A 2 -3.07 5.82 11.79
N LYS A 3 -2.27 6.00 12.83
CA LYS A 3 -1.08 5.19 13.03
C LYS A 3 -1.43 3.70 13.16
N GLN A 4 -2.50 3.41 13.88
CA GLN A 4 -2.92 2.03 14.06
C GLN A 4 -3.36 1.42 12.73
N GLY A 5 -4.12 2.17 11.95
CA GLY A 5 -4.53 1.73 10.62
C GLY A 5 -3.35 1.49 9.71
N GLN A 6 -2.34 2.36 9.79
CA GLN A 6 -1.12 2.18 9.00
C GLN A 6 -0.40 0.90 9.36
N GLU A 7 -0.30 0.60 10.65
CA GLU A 7 0.36 -0.61 11.11
C GLU A 7 -0.39 -1.85 10.66
N MET A 8 -1.72 -1.82 10.73
CA MET A 8 -2.53 -2.94 10.29
C MET A 8 -2.40 -3.18 8.80
N PHE A 9 -2.43 -2.10 8.02
CA PHE A 9 -2.28 -2.20 6.58
C PHE A 9 -0.89 -2.72 6.21
N LEU A 10 0.12 -2.21 6.88
CA LEU A 10 1.50 -2.66 6.66
C LEU A 10 1.62 -4.17 6.92
N GLY A 11 1.09 -4.63 8.05
CA GLY A 11 1.11 -6.05 8.37
C GLY A 11 0.36 -6.89 7.35
N PHE A 12 -0.78 -6.40 6.90
CA PHE A 12 -1.58 -7.08 5.88
C PHE A 12 -0.76 -7.28 4.60
N ILE A 13 -0.10 -6.23 4.16
CA ILE A 13 0.69 -6.29 2.92
C ILE A 13 1.91 -7.18 3.10
N LEU A 14 2.62 -7.03 4.22
CA LEU A 14 3.85 -7.79 4.43
C LEU A 14 3.62 -9.29 4.48
N GLN A 15 2.44 -9.71 4.90
CA GLN A 15 2.11 -11.14 4.92
C GLN A 15 1.84 -11.69 3.51
N ARG A 16 1.66 -10.82 2.55
CA ARG A 16 1.26 -11.20 1.20
C ARG A 16 2.30 -10.89 0.14
N VAL A 17 3.44 -10.33 0.54
CA VAL A 17 4.54 -10.10 -0.42
C VAL A 17 5.36 -11.37 -0.59
N GLN A 18 6.08 -11.43 -1.69
CA GLN A 18 6.96 -12.55 -1.96
C GLN A 18 8.07 -12.64 -0.93
N GLU A 19 8.48 -13.86 -0.67
CA GLU A 19 9.56 -14.09 0.27
C GLU A 19 10.82 -13.36 -0.20
N GLY A 20 11.42 -12.62 0.72
CA GLY A 20 12.58 -11.82 0.41
C GLY A 20 12.28 -10.41 -0.08
N LYS A 21 11.00 -10.06 -0.22
CA LYS A 21 10.60 -8.73 -0.67
C LYS A 21 9.98 -7.88 0.42
N GLU A 22 9.98 -8.37 1.65
CA GLU A 22 9.33 -7.68 2.75
C GLU A 22 9.94 -6.30 3.01
N ASP A 23 11.26 -6.21 2.96
CA ASP A 23 11.92 -4.93 3.24
C ASP A 23 11.57 -3.89 2.19
N GLU A 24 11.56 -4.31 0.92
CA GLU A 24 11.20 -3.43 -0.18
C GLU A 24 9.78 -2.90 -0.02
N ALA A 25 8.85 -3.81 0.29
CA ALA A 25 7.46 -3.43 0.47
C ALA A 25 7.31 -2.49 1.65
N ARG A 26 8.03 -2.75 2.73
CA ARG A 26 7.97 -1.88 3.90
C ARG A 26 8.43 -0.47 3.57
N GLU A 27 9.52 -0.34 2.84
CA GLU A 27 10.03 0.97 2.47
C GLU A 27 9.03 1.75 1.63
N ILE A 28 8.40 1.08 0.67
CA ILE A 28 7.41 1.73 -0.18
C ILE A 28 6.22 2.20 0.65
N LEU A 29 5.74 1.35 1.54
CA LEU A 29 4.58 1.70 2.36
C LEU A 29 4.89 2.83 3.33
N LEU A 30 6.05 2.78 3.96
CA LEU A 30 6.43 3.82 4.91
C LEU A 30 6.58 5.17 4.21
N GLU A 31 7.13 5.17 3.01
CA GLU A 31 7.25 6.40 2.24
C GLU A 31 5.87 6.98 1.93
N ASN A 32 4.93 6.11 1.54
CA ASN A 32 3.57 6.56 1.25
C ASN A 32 2.89 7.11 2.50
N PHE A 33 3.07 6.45 3.62
CA PHE A 33 2.49 6.93 4.89
C PHE A 33 3.06 8.29 5.25
N LYS A 34 4.34 8.47 5.04
CA LYS A 34 4.97 9.76 5.31
C LYS A 34 4.36 10.86 4.45
N LYS A 35 4.15 10.58 3.17
CA LYS A 35 3.54 11.55 2.28
C LYS A 35 2.11 11.88 2.71
N GLN A 36 1.38 10.88 3.19
CA GLN A 36 0.03 11.11 3.70
C GLN A 36 0.05 12.06 4.89
N GLN A 37 0.99 11.86 5.80
CA GLN A 37 1.11 12.73 6.97
C GLN A 37 1.47 14.15 6.59
N GLU A 38 2.28 14.30 5.56
CA GLU A 38 2.71 15.61 5.07
C GLU A 38 1.66 16.27 4.19
N GLY A 39 0.63 15.52 3.81
CA GLY A 39 -0.40 16.05 2.94
C GLY A 39 0.03 16.13 1.48
N THR A 40 1.10 15.42 1.12
CA THR A 40 1.62 15.45 -0.25
C THR A 40 1.30 14.19 -1.06
N PHE A 41 0.55 13.27 -0.48
CA PHE A 41 0.19 12.04 -1.16
C PHE A 41 -0.89 12.32 -2.19
N SER A 42 -0.58 12.11 -3.46
CA SER A 42 -1.45 12.46 -4.58
C SER A 42 -1.95 11.22 -5.30
N GLN A 43 -2.85 11.42 -6.26
CA GLN A 43 -3.31 10.33 -7.12
C GLN A 43 -2.17 9.77 -7.96
N GLU A 44 -1.23 10.61 -8.33
CA GLU A 44 -0.06 10.14 -9.06
C GLU A 44 0.74 9.16 -8.21
N ASP A 45 0.85 9.45 -6.92
CA ASP A 45 1.54 8.54 -6.01
C ASP A 45 0.82 7.21 -5.91
N ILE A 46 -0.51 7.23 -5.87
CA ILE A 46 -1.30 6.00 -5.83
C ILE A 46 -1.07 5.20 -7.10
N GLN A 47 -1.10 5.84 -8.25
CA GLN A 47 -0.91 5.16 -9.52
C GLN A 47 0.48 4.56 -9.65
N ALA A 48 1.48 5.23 -9.11
CA ALA A 48 2.84 4.72 -9.10
C ALA A 48 3.00 3.57 -8.11
N PHE A 49 2.30 3.65 -6.99
CA PHE A 49 2.37 2.66 -5.93
C PHE A 49 1.82 1.30 -6.38
N ILE A 50 0.71 1.30 -7.10
CA ILE A 50 0.01 0.07 -7.46
C ILE A 50 0.88 -0.90 -8.26
N PRO A 51 1.51 -0.48 -9.38
CA PRO A 51 2.35 -1.42 -10.12
C PRO A 51 3.57 -1.89 -9.34
N LYS A 52 4.15 -1.02 -8.52
CA LYS A 52 5.29 -1.41 -7.70
C LYS A 52 4.88 -2.49 -6.70
N MET A 53 3.74 -2.28 -6.05
CA MET A 53 3.27 -3.23 -5.06
C MET A 53 2.89 -4.57 -5.71
N ILE A 54 2.25 -4.52 -6.87
CA ILE A 54 1.88 -5.73 -7.60
C ILE A 54 3.10 -6.59 -7.89
N SER A 55 4.20 -5.95 -8.26
CA SER A 55 5.42 -6.68 -8.60
C SER A 55 6.05 -7.38 -7.39
N LEU A 56 5.71 -6.93 -6.19
CA LEU A 56 6.26 -7.50 -4.96
C LEU A 56 5.37 -8.54 -4.33
N LEU A 57 4.10 -8.60 -4.72
CA LEU A 57 3.12 -9.48 -4.09
C LEU A 57 3.15 -10.88 -4.68
N LYS A 58 2.71 -11.84 -3.87
CA LYS A 58 2.50 -13.20 -4.36
C LYS A 58 1.36 -13.19 -5.38
N PRO A 59 1.53 -13.87 -6.51
CA PRO A 59 0.49 -13.84 -7.56
C PRO A 59 -0.88 -14.27 -7.06
N GLU A 60 -0.94 -15.27 -6.19
CA GLU A 60 -2.22 -15.77 -5.69
C GLU A 60 -2.90 -14.81 -4.71
N LYS A 61 -2.18 -13.76 -4.30
CA LYS A 61 -2.73 -12.76 -3.38
C LYS A 61 -3.05 -11.44 -4.06
N LEU A 62 -2.79 -11.33 -5.36
CA LEU A 62 -2.96 -10.06 -6.06
C LEU A 62 -4.39 -9.53 -6.00
N GLU A 63 -5.37 -10.38 -6.25
CA GLU A 63 -6.76 -9.94 -6.26
C GLU A 63 -7.17 -9.39 -4.91
N GLU A 64 -6.79 -10.09 -3.86
CA GLU A 64 -7.14 -9.71 -2.50
C GLU A 64 -6.54 -8.34 -2.17
N VAL A 65 -5.27 -8.16 -2.49
CA VAL A 65 -4.59 -6.90 -2.19
C VAL A 65 -5.12 -5.77 -3.05
N GLN A 66 -5.39 -6.03 -4.32
CA GLN A 66 -5.94 -5.00 -5.19
C GLN A 66 -7.30 -4.51 -4.69
N ALA A 67 -8.11 -5.42 -4.19
CA ALA A 67 -9.41 -5.04 -3.65
C ALA A 67 -9.26 -4.12 -2.45
N VAL A 68 -8.31 -4.43 -1.57
CA VAL A 68 -8.07 -3.61 -0.39
C VAL A 68 -7.50 -2.25 -0.78
N VAL A 69 -6.56 -2.23 -1.70
CA VAL A 69 -5.96 -0.97 -2.15
C VAL A 69 -7.01 -0.09 -2.81
N LYS A 70 -7.87 -0.68 -3.61
CA LYS A 70 -8.95 0.06 -4.25
C LYS A 70 -9.89 0.68 -3.22
N GLN A 71 -10.19 -0.08 -2.19
CA GLN A 71 -11.06 0.39 -1.13
C GLN A 71 -10.46 1.61 -0.44
N PHE A 72 -9.17 1.55 -0.13
CA PHE A 72 -8.49 2.68 0.49
C PHE A 72 -8.40 3.85 -0.45
N SER A 73 -8.10 3.62 -1.71
CA SER A 73 -8.04 4.68 -2.71
C SER A 73 -9.39 5.35 -2.89
N GLY A 74 -10.45 4.55 -2.89
CA GLY A 74 -11.80 5.07 -3.02
C GLY A 74 -12.16 5.97 -1.86
N ASN A 75 -11.86 5.54 -0.65
CA ASN A 75 -12.10 6.34 0.54
C ASN A 75 -11.27 7.62 0.50
N PHE A 76 -10.10 7.52 -0.04
CA PHE A 76 -9.15 8.61 -0.06
C PHE A 76 -9.47 9.64 -1.14
N GLY A 77 -9.87 9.17 -2.31
CA GLY A 77 -10.11 10.03 -3.44
C GLY A 77 -11.55 10.53 -3.58
N ASN A 78 -12.43 10.03 -2.76
CA ASN A 78 -13.86 10.29 -2.87
C ASN A 78 -14.33 11.29 -1.84
N GLN A 79 -13.74 12.40 -1.82
CA GLN A 79 -14.03 13.39 -0.77
C GLN A 79 -15.10 14.39 -1.14
#